data_966d1c608f932b38be4570ec90c008b9
#
_entry.id   966d1c608f932b38be4570ec90c008b9
#
_cell.length_a   1.000
_cell.length_b   1.000
_cell.length_c   1.000
_cell.angle_alpha   90.00
_cell.angle_beta   90.00
_cell.angle_gamma   90.00
#
_symmetry.space_group_name_H-M   'P 1'
#
loop_
_entity.id
_entity.type
_entity.pdbx_description
1 polymer ?
#
loop_
_entity_poly.entity_id
_entity_poly.type
_entity_poly.pdbx_seq_one_letter_code
_entity_poly.pdbx_strand_id
1 'polypeptide(L)'
;MSKQLTLGEGFEKYAKTTKRAQFLSDMDRIIPWSDLCELIAPAYPTAGNGRPPRELEMMLRIYFLQQWFNLSDPAAEDALYDSVSMRRFVGVDLAKGRAPDETTICRFRHLLERENLGSALFEYVLEYLESNGIKVGRHP
;
A
#
# COMPACT_ATOMS: atom_id res chain seq x y z
N MET A 1 29.17 1.85 26.14
CA MET A 1 28.61 2.20 24.85
C MET A 1 28.59 1.00 23.93
N SER A 2 27.49 0.70 23.39
CA SER A 2 27.35 -0.53 22.62
C SER A 2 27.86 -0.33 21.20
N LYS A 3 28.60 -1.30 20.70
CA LYS A 3 29.12 -1.28 19.34
C LYS A 3 27.95 -1.32 18.32
N GLN A 4 26.84 -1.92 18.71
CA GLN A 4 25.65 -1.97 17.85
C GLN A 4 25.10 -0.59 17.57
N LEU A 5 25.04 0.25 18.58
CA LEU A 5 24.60 1.62 18.39
C LEU A 5 25.51 2.36 17.42
N THR A 6 26.81 2.16 17.58
CA THR A 6 27.80 2.80 16.71
C THR A 6 27.63 2.35 15.26
N LEU A 7 27.39 1.06 15.05
CA LEU A 7 27.14 0.54 13.72
C LEU A 7 25.85 1.07 13.12
N GLY A 8 24.77 1.11 13.93
CA GLY A 8 23.50 1.66 13.48
C GLY A 8 23.62 3.11 13.08
N GLU A 9 24.30 3.90 13.87
CA GLU A 9 24.55 5.30 13.56
C GLU A 9 25.37 5.45 12.29
N GLY A 10 26.37 4.56 12.09
CA GLY A 10 27.18 4.57 10.90
C GLY A 10 26.37 4.31 9.63
N PHE A 11 25.45 3.35 9.69
CA PHE A 11 24.56 3.07 8.57
C PHE A 11 23.61 4.24 8.31
N GLU A 12 23.02 4.79 9.34
CA GLU A 12 22.08 5.90 9.20
C GLU A 12 22.75 7.13 8.62
N LYS A 13 24.02 7.34 8.94
CA LYS A 13 24.78 8.48 8.44
C LYS A 13 24.81 8.51 6.91
N TYR A 14 24.83 7.34 6.28
CA TYR A 14 24.88 7.23 4.82
C TYR A 14 23.57 6.78 4.22
N ALA A 15 22.51 6.69 5.02
CA ALA A 15 21.19 6.32 4.53
C ALA A 15 20.67 7.38 3.60
N LYS A 16 20.00 6.92 2.55
CA LYS A 16 19.42 7.80 1.56
C LYS A 16 17.93 7.50 1.43
N THR A 17 17.13 8.55 1.37
CA THR A 17 15.73 8.40 1.02
C THR A 17 15.63 8.27 -0.48
N THR A 18 15.21 7.11 -0.96
CA THR A 18 15.07 6.87 -2.39
C THR A 18 13.86 7.61 -2.93
N LYS A 19 13.84 7.82 -4.26
CA LYS A 19 12.67 8.43 -4.91
C LYS A 19 11.41 7.60 -4.67
N ARG A 20 11.54 6.28 -4.70
CA ARG A 20 10.40 5.40 -4.43
C ARG A 20 9.90 5.55 -3.00
N ALA A 21 10.80 5.59 -2.03
CA ALA A 21 10.42 5.77 -0.63
C ALA A 21 9.73 7.11 -0.41
N GLN A 22 10.22 8.15 -1.07
CA GLN A 22 9.59 9.48 -0.98
C GLN A 22 8.21 9.47 -1.61
N PHE A 23 8.06 8.85 -2.78
CA PHE A 23 6.76 8.71 -3.43
C PHE A 23 5.76 8.01 -2.52
N LEU A 24 6.17 6.90 -1.91
CA LEU A 24 5.29 6.14 -1.03
C LEU A 24 4.93 6.93 0.23
N SER A 25 5.88 7.68 0.78
CA SER A 25 5.60 8.54 1.92
C SER A 25 4.57 9.61 1.56
N ASP A 26 4.69 10.19 0.37
CA ASP A 26 3.73 11.19 -0.11
C ASP A 26 2.35 10.57 -0.30
N MET A 27 2.29 9.39 -0.90
CA MET A 27 1.01 8.70 -1.14
C MET A 27 0.34 8.28 0.16
N ASP A 28 1.13 7.87 1.14
CA ASP A 28 0.62 7.56 2.47
C ASP A 28 -0.12 8.75 3.06
N ARG A 29 0.42 9.93 2.88
CA ARG A 29 -0.10 11.16 3.46
C ARG A 29 -1.24 11.78 2.66
N ILE A 30 -1.19 11.68 1.34
CA ILE A 30 -2.09 12.43 0.45
C ILE A 30 -3.38 11.68 0.13
N ILE A 31 -3.29 10.37 -0.06
CA ILE A 31 -4.46 9.58 -0.48
C ILE A 31 -5.43 9.40 0.70
N PRO A 32 -6.74 9.58 0.46
CA PRO A 32 -7.74 9.41 1.52
C PRO A 32 -8.08 7.94 1.75
N TRP A 33 -7.17 7.23 2.39
CA TRP A 33 -7.26 5.77 2.57
C TRP A 33 -8.55 5.34 3.27
N SER A 34 -8.97 6.10 4.27
CA SER A 34 -10.19 5.80 5.01
C SER A 34 -11.43 5.82 4.11
N ASP A 35 -11.52 6.83 3.24
CA ASP A 35 -12.63 6.93 2.30
C ASP A 35 -12.63 5.79 1.30
N LEU A 36 -11.44 5.40 0.83
CA LEU A 36 -11.31 4.28 -0.11
C LEU A 36 -11.73 2.97 0.53
N CYS A 37 -11.38 2.76 1.79
CA CYS A 37 -11.81 1.57 2.51
C CYS A 37 -13.32 1.53 2.64
N GLU A 38 -13.97 2.67 2.84
CA GLU A 38 -15.42 2.72 2.92
C GLU A 38 -16.07 2.32 1.60
N LEU A 39 -15.46 2.66 0.47
CA LEU A 39 -15.98 2.25 -0.83
C LEU A 39 -15.93 0.74 -1.03
N ILE A 40 -14.92 0.09 -0.48
CA ILE A 40 -14.72 -1.35 -0.66
C ILE A 40 -15.45 -2.17 0.39
N ALA A 41 -15.60 -1.63 1.59
CA ALA A 41 -16.11 -2.37 2.74
C ALA A 41 -17.37 -3.18 2.45
N PRO A 42 -18.38 -2.66 1.74
CA PRO A 42 -19.59 -3.45 1.47
C PRO A 42 -19.34 -4.71 0.67
N ALA A 43 -18.31 -4.73 -0.18
CA ALA A 43 -17.98 -5.89 -1.01
C ALA A 43 -16.95 -6.80 -0.37
N TYR A 44 -16.26 -6.33 0.67
CA TYR A 44 -15.19 -7.08 1.29
C TYR A 44 -15.76 -8.11 2.26
N PRO A 45 -15.38 -9.39 2.11
CA PRO A 45 -15.96 -10.44 2.97
C PRO A 45 -15.60 -10.17 4.43
N THR A 46 -16.62 -10.10 5.26
CA THR A 46 -16.44 -10.08 6.70
C THR A 46 -16.68 -11.47 7.20
N ALA A 47 -15.71 -12.06 7.87
CA ALA A 47 -15.91 -13.34 8.50
C ALA A 47 -16.70 -13.10 9.77
N GLY A 48 -18.00 -13.03 9.70
CA GLY A 48 -18.88 -12.93 10.86
C GLY A 48 -18.38 -12.18 12.09
N ASN A 49 -17.11 -12.17 12.34
CA ASN A 49 -16.50 -11.54 13.51
C ASN A 49 -15.93 -10.18 13.22
N GLY A 50 -16.09 -9.70 12.00
CA GLY A 50 -15.51 -8.43 11.60
C GLY A 50 -14.00 -8.51 11.46
N ARG A 51 -13.50 -8.38 10.25
CA ARG A 51 -12.06 -8.28 10.05
C ARG A 51 -11.62 -6.89 10.49
N PRO A 52 -10.41 -6.78 11.07
CA PRO A 52 -9.89 -5.49 11.44
C PRO A 52 -9.84 -4.58 10.21
N PRO A 53 -10.32 -3.33 10.32
CA PRO A 53 -10.27 -2.39 9.19
C PRO A 53 -8.89 -2.23 8.58
N ARG A 54 -7.85 -2.36 9.39
CA ARG A 54 -6.49 -2.19 8.90
C ARG A 54 -6.05 -3.33 7.96
N GLU A 55 -6.70 -4.50 8.04
CA GLU A 55 -6.42 -5.57 7.10
C GLU A 55 -6.91 -5.19 5.71
N LEU A 56 -8.09 -4.61 5.63
CA LEU A 56 -8.62 -4.11 4.37
C LEU A 56 -7.72 -3.02 3.78
N GLU A 57 -7.30 -2.08 4.60
CA GLU A 57 -6.41 -1.01 4.13
C GLU A 57 -5.08 -1.58 3.65
N MET A 58 -4.54 -2.58 4.35
CA MET A 58 -3.30 -3.25 3.94
C MET A 58 -3.44 -3.83 2.54
N MET A 59 -4.52 -4.57 2.30
CA MET A 59 -4.76 -5.18 0.99
C MET A 59 -4.94 -4.10 -0.09
N LEU A 60 -5.63 -3.03 0.24
CA LEU A 60 -5.82 -1.92 -0.67
C LEU A 60 -4.49 -1.26 -1.04
N ARG A 61 -3.62 -1.06 -0.08
CA ARG A 61 -2.31 -0.47 -0.32
C ARG A 61 -1.44 -1.38 -1.19
N ILE A 62 -1.55 -2.69 -1.02
CA ILE A 62 -0.85 -3.64 -1.90
C ILE A 62 -1.37 -3.51 -3.34
N TYR A 63 -2.68 -3.40 -3.49
CA TYR A 63 -3.26 -3.21 -4.81
C TYR A 63 -2.71 -1.96 -5.51
N PHE A 64 -2.59 -0.86 -4.76
CA PHE A 64 -2.01 0.36 -5.31
C PHE A 64 -0.54 0.19 -5.68
N LEU A 65 0.23 -0.55 -4.89
CA LEU A 65 1.61 -0.87 -5.25
C LEU A 65 1.66 -1.61 -6.59
N GLN A 66 0.76 -2.56 -6.79
CA GLN A 66 0.70 -3.30 -8.05
C GLN A 66 0.43 -2.37 -9.23
N GLN A 67 -0.48 -1.42 -9.06
CA GLN A 67 -0.82 -0.49 -10.13
C GLN A 67 0.32 0.50 -10.40
N TRP A 68 0.91 1.04 -9.35
CA TRP A 68 1.98 2.04 -9.51
C TRP A 68 3.27 1.45 -10.06
N PHE A 69 3.62 0.25 -9.66
CA PHE A 69 4.90 -0.35 -10.01
C PHE A 69 4.76 -1.54 -10.95
N ASN A 70 3.56 -1.76 -11.45
CA ASN A 70 3.27 -2.84 -12.40
C ASN A 70 3.72 -4.21 -11.90
N LEU A 71 3.30 -4.55 -10.68
CA LEU A 71 3.68 -5.79 -10.04
C LEU A 71 2.62 -6.88 -10.23
N SER A 72 3.06 -8.05 -10.67
CA SER A 72 2.21 -9.23 -10.66
C SER A 72 1.93 -9.65 -9.20
N ASP A 73 1.00 -10.57 -9.01
CA ASP A 73 0.71 -11.04 -7.65
C ASP A 73 1.95 -11.66 -6.97
N PRO A 74 2.72 -12.54 -7.65
CA PRO A 74 3.96 -13.03 -7.05
C PRO A 74 5.00 -11.94 -6.83
N ALA A 75 5.12 -11.00 -7.76
CA ALA A 75 6.09 -9.92 -7.61
C ALA A 75 5.74 -9.00 -6.44
N ALA A 76 4.44 -8.79 -6.20
CA ALA A 76 4.00 -8.00 -5.07
C ALA A 76 4.36 -8.69 -3.75
N GLU A 77 4.14 -10.00 -3.68
CA GLU A 77 4.54 -10.75 -2.48
C GLU A 77 6.04 -10.62 -2.25
N ASP A 78 6.84 -10.87 -3.28
CA ASP A 78 8.30 -10.78 -3.18
C ASP A 78 8.75 -9.37 -2.78
N ALA A 79 8.12 -8.35 -3.33
CA ALA A 79 8.46 -6.98 -3.01
C ALA A 79 8.25 -6.66 -1.52
N LEU A 80 7.23 -7.25 -0.90
CA LEU A 80 6.99 -7.05 0.52
C LEU A 80 8.09 -7.65 1.38
N TYR A 81 8.76 -8.69 0.91
CA TYR A 81 9.90 -9.27 1.62
C TYR A 81 11.21 -8.52 1.33
N ASP A 82 11.35 -8.00 0.13
CA ASP A 82 12.59 -7.36 -0.30
C ASP A 82 12.67 -5.86 0.03
N SER A 83 11.53 -5.17 0.05
CA SER A 83 11.53 -3.72 0.15
C SER A 83 11.03 -3.23 1.50
N VAL A 84 11.90 -2.61 2.26
CA VAL A 84 11.54 -1.99 3.54
C VAL A 84 10.51 -0.88 3.33
N SER A 85 10.70 -0.05 2.31
CA SER A 85 9.78 1.07 2.06
C SER A 85 8.39 0.59 1.67
N MET A 86 8.28 -0.48 0.89
CA MET A 86 6.98 -1.03 0.52
C MET A 86 6.29 -1.67 1.72
N ARG A 87 7.02 -2.42 2.55
CA ARG A 87 6.45 -2.98 3.77
C ARG A 87 5.92 -1.89 4.68
N ARG A 88 6.72 -0.84 4.85
CA ARG A 88 6.33 0.28 5.72
C ARG A 88 5.07 0.96 5.21
N PHE A 89 5.00 1.16 3.90
CA PHE A 89 3.82 1.76 3.27
C PHE A 89 2.57 0.92 3.50
N VAL A 90 2.69 -0.39 3.34
CA VAL A 90 1.56 -1.32 3.44
C VAL A 90 1.19 -1.60 4.90
N GLY A 91 2.15 -1.50 5.81
CA GLY A 91 1.93 -1.79 7.22
C GLY A 91 2.24 -3.22 7.60
N VAL A 92 3.07 -3.90 6.82
CA VAL A 92 3.52 -5.26 7.14
C VAL A 92 4.72 -5.20 8.07
N ASP A 93 4.64 -5.93 9.17
CA ASP A 93 5.74 -6.09 10.12
C ASP A 93 6.15 -7.54 10.16
N LEU A 94 7.27 -7.86 9.52
CA LEU A 94 7.76 -9.25 9.42
C LEU A 94 8.18 -9.82 10.76
N ALA A 95 8.39 -8.99 11.77
CA ALA A 95 8.66 -9.48 13.12
C ALA A 95 7.40 -10.08 13.76
N LYS A 96 6.21 -9.70 13.29
CA LYS A 96 4.94 -10.15 13.84
C LYS A 96 4.28 -11.25 13.03
N GLY A 97 4.64 -11.37 11.76
CA GLY A 97 4.02 -12.38 10.91
C GLY A 97 4.47 -12.26 9.47
N ARG A 98 3.85 -13.09 8.65
CA ARG A 98 4.17 -13.10 7.22
C ARG A 98 3.44 -11.99 6.49
N ALA A 99 3.99 -11.58 5.36
CA ALA A 99 3.28 -10.72 4.43
C ALA A 99 2.15 -11.53 3.78
N PRO A 100 1.10 -10.87 3.29
CA PRO A 100 0.08 -11.55 2.49
C PRO A 100 0.73 -12.24 1.29
N ASP A 101 0.27 -13.46 1.02
CA ASP A 101 0.83 -14.24 -0.08
C ASP A 101 0.15 -13.91 -1.40
N GLU A 102 0.74 -14.40 -2.50
CA GLU A 102 0.24 -14.11 -3.85
C GLU A 102 -1.21 -14.54 -4.06
N THR A 103 -1.64 -15.61 -3.40
CA THR A 103 -3.02 -16.10 -3.52
C THR A 103 -3.98 -15.10 -2.88
N THR A 104 -3.64 -14.61 -1.71
CA THR A 104 -4.44 -13.60 -1.01
C THR A 104 -4.50 -12.30 -1.80
N ILE A 105 -3.37 -11.88 -2.34
CA ILE A 105 -3.28 -10.67 -3.18
C ILE A 105 -4.13 -10.84 -4.43
N CYS A 106 -4.07 -11.99 -5.07
CA CYS A 106 -4.84 -12.30 -6.26
C CYS A 106 -6.34 -12.26 -5.98
N ARG A 107 -6.77 -12.84 -4.87
CA ARG A 107 -8.20 -12.83 -4.49
C ARG A 107 -8.72 -11.42 -4.29
N PHE A 108 -7.94 -10.57 -3.65
CA PHE A 108 -8.35 -9.19 -3.44
C PHE A 108 -8.46 -8.44 -4.77
N ARG A 109 -7.47 -8.62 -5.65
CA ARG A 109 -7.49 -8.00 -6.97
C ARG A 109 -8.71 -8.44 -7.76
N HIS A 110 -9.04 -9.73 -7.73
CA HIS A 110 -10.23 -10.25 -8.41
C HIS A 110 -11.52 -9.69 -7.81
N LEU A 111 -11.55 -9.48 -6.51
CA LEU A 111 -12.71 -8.85 -5.88
C LEU A 111 -12.94 -7.45 -6.44
N LEU A 112 -11.89 -6.66 -6.53
CA LEU A 112 -12.00 -5.31 -7.08
C LEU A 112 -12.41 -5.32 -8.55
N GLU A 113 -11.89 -6.26 -9.33
CA GLU A 113 -12.25 -6.39 -10.73
C GLU A 113 -13.71 -6.81 -10.90
N ARG A 114 -14.13 -7.80 -10.13
CA ARG A 114 -15.50 -8.33 -10.21
C ARG A 114 -16.54 -7.27 -9.87
N GLU A 115 -16.23 -6.40 -8.91
CA GLU A 115 -17.15 -5.36 -8.45
C GLU A 115 -16.94 -4.03 -9.15
N ASN A 116 -16.06 -3.98 -10.15
CA ASN A 116 -15.71 -2.75 -10.87
C ASN A 116 -15.22 -1.63 -9.95
N LEU A 117 -14.54 -2.01 -8.88
CA LEU A 117 -14.08 -1.05 -7.88
C LEU A 117 -12.74 -0.41 -8.23
N GLY A 118 -11.92 -1.09 -9.04
CA GLY A 118 -10.59 -0.58 -9.37
C GLY A 118 -10.62 0.81 -9.97
N SER A 119 -11.39 0.99 -11.06
CA SER A 119 -11.48 2.29 -11.70
C SER A 119 -12.18 3.30 -10.81
N ALA A 120 -13.20 2.88 -10.05
CA ALA A 120 -13.89 3.77 -9.13
C ALA A 120 -12.95 4.33 -8.06
N LEU A 121 -12.04 3.50 -7.56
CA LEU A 121 -11.06 3.93 -6.57
C LEU A 121 -10.13 5.01 -7.14
N PHE A 122 -9.61 4.80 -8.34
CA PHE A 122 -8.70 5.76 -8.94
C PHE A 122 -9.41 7.05 -9.34
N GLU A 123 -10.65 6.95 -9.81
CA GLU A 123 -11.45 8.15 -10.07
C GLU A 123 -11.68 8.94 -8.79
N TYR A 124 -11.99 8.26 -7.70
CA TYR A 124 -12.20 8.93 -6.43
C TYR A 124 -10.93 9.67 -6.00
N VAL A 125 -9.78 9.02 -6.12
CA VAL A 125 -8.51 9.65 -5.76
C VAL A 125 -8.27 10.89 -6.61
N LEU A 126 -8.46 10.80 -7.92
CA LEU A 126 -8.24 11.95 -8.81
C LEU A 126 -9.15 13.12 -8.44
N GLU A 127 -10.43 12.86 -8.23
CA GLU A 127 -11.39 13.90 -7.85
C GLU A 127 -11.02 14.51 -6.49
N TYR A 128 -10.62 13.66 -5.55
CA TYR A 128 -10.22 14.13 -4.24
C TYR A 128 -9.01 15.04 -4.32
N LEU A 129 -8.00 14.65 -5.08
CA LEU A 129 -6.78 15.45 -5.23
C LEU A 129 -7.08 16.77 -5.92
N GLU A 130 -7.88 16.75 -6.98
CA GLU A 130 -8.23 17.95 -7.69
C GLU A 130 -9.05 18.92 -6.83
N SER A 131 -10.00 18.40 -6.06
CA SER A 131 -10.82 19.26 -5.20
C SER A 131 -10.02 19.83 -4.02
N ASN A 132 -8.87 19.23 -3.69
CA ASN A 132 -7.99 19.76 -2.67
C ASN A 132 -6.82 20.55 -3.24
N GLY A 133 -6.93 20.95 -4.50
CA GLY A 133 -5.95 21.83 -5.13
C GLY A 133 -4.65 21.18 -5.54
N ILE A 134 -4.61 19.86 -5.55
CA ILE A 134 -3.41 19.14 -5.95
C ILE A 134 -3.47 18.85 -7.44
N LYS A 135 -2.49 19.33 -8.19
CA LYS A 135 -2.44 19.06 -9.61
C LYS A 135 -1.96 17.66 -9.86
N VAL A 136 -2.76 16.92 -10.60
CA VAL A 136 -2.39 15.57 -11.03
C VAL A 136 -1.98 15.68 -12.48
N GLY A 137 -0.73 15.29 -12.76
CA GLY A 137 -0.26 15.27 -14.14
C GLY A 137 -1.00 14.19 -14.91
N ARG A 138 -1.85 14.60 -15.82
CA ARG A 138 -2.49 13.68 -16.75
C ARG A 138 -1.76 13.78 -18.07
N HIS A 139 -1.26 12.67 -18.53
CA HIS A 139 -0.69 12.62 -19.86
C HIS A 139 -1.82 12.41 -20.85
N PRO A 140 -1.82 13.17 -21.92
CA PRO A 140 -2.81 13.00 -22.97
C PRO A 140 -2.72 11.64 -23.63
#